data_99fec312b04f3e6d5c936bd5a1dde4dd
#
_entry.id   99fec312b04f3e6d5c936bd5a1dde4dd
#
_cell.length_a   1.000
_cell.length_b   1.000
_cell.length_c   1.000
_cell.angle_alpha   90.00
_cell.angle_beta   90.00
_cell.angle_gamma   90.00
#
_symmetry.space_group_name_H-M   'P 1'
#
loop_
_entity.id
_entity.type
_entity.pdbx_description
1 polymer ?
#
loop_
_entity_poly.entity_id
_entity_poly.type
_entity_poly.pdbx_seq_one_letter_code
_entity_poly.pdbx_strand_id
1 'polypeptide(L)'
;MSHQRGGDSEGPQTSLERMNRFQAPEAGRIIAELGLPQGSRGLDVGCGVGLYALWLAEAVGSAGRVVGIEPETERVEAARALVGGQLASGRLEFRQGDGTNIPLPDRSVDWLWCGDVLHHIVETQLALREFRRVVRPGGQIIIKESQVLSALFLPGHPELERRIQLAEIRRTLDEGGGRSFQERRQTTLASLRAVGLTDVAVRNYLLQRRAPLGAADHDYIQNTVFTRNWGARLRELLTPADWDARSALCEPDSPKNILRSPDYFCLYPITVFHCGSTAAAR
;
A
#
# COMPACT_ATOMS: atom_id res chain seq x y z
N MET A 1 30.48 21.19 13.51
CA MET A 1 30.32 19.94 14.27
C MET A 1 29.24 19.13 13.58
N SER A 2 29.66 18.12 12.83
CA SER A 2 28.82 17.29 11.99
C SER A 2 28.07 16.29 12.86
N HIS A 3 26.74 16.41 12.92
CA HIS A 3 25.90 15.38 13.51
C HIS A 3 25.80 14.22 12.51
N GLN A 4 26.49 13.14 12.79
CA GLN A 4 26.32 11.85 12.14
C GLN A 4 24.85 11.39 12.36
N ARG A 5 24.09 11.36 11.28
CA ARG A 5 22.82 10.66 11.21
C ARG A 5 23.15 9.15 11.08
N GLY A 6 23.21 8.46 12.21
CA GLY A 6 23.29 7.02 12.25
C GLY A 6 21.91 6.40 12.04
N GLY A 7 21.81 5.46 11.10
CA GLY A 7 20.80 4.40 11.15
C GLY A 7 19.63 4.41 10.18
N ASP A 8 19.65 5.12 9.03
CA ASP A 8 18.64 4.92 7.97
C ASP A 8 19.34 4.69 6.60
N SER A 9 20.01 3.54 6.44
CA SER A 9 20.72 3.22 5.20
C SER A 9 19.84 2.61 4.09
N GLU A 10 18.54 2.39 4.33
CA GLU A 10 17.64 1.81 3.33
C GLU A 10 16.60 2.83 2.86
N GLY A 11 16.56 3.06 1.54
CA GLY A 11 15.64 4.00 0.91
C GLY A 11 14.17 3.56 0.98
N PRO A 12 13.21 4.49 0.80
CA PRO A 12 11.77 4.19 0.76
C PRO A 12 11.39 3.11 -0.25
N GLN A 13 12.13 2.98 -1.34
CA GLN A 13 11.94 1.99 -2.41
C GLN A 13 12.06 0.56 -1.89
N THR A 14 13.08 0.26 -1.08
CA THR A 14 13.29 -1.07 -0.49
C THR A 14 12.13 -1.48 0.41
N SER A 15 11.58 -0.54 1.18
CA SER A 15 10.43 -0.79 2.05
C SER A 15 9.16 -1.10 1.27
N LEU A 16 8.91 -0.42 0.13
CA LEU A 16 7.77 -0.71 -0.75
C LEU A 16 7.92 -2.07 -1.42
N GLU A 17 9.11 -2.41 -1.86
CA GLU A 17 9.39 -3.73 -2.43
C GLU A 17 9.16 -4.84 -1.42
N ARG A 18 9.64 -4.70 -0.17
CA ARG A 18 9.41 -5.65 0.91
C ARG A 18 7.91 -5.83 1.20
N MET A 19 7.16 -4.73 1.27
CA MET A 19 5.72 -4.78 1.48
C MET A 19 5.01 -5.53 0.36
N ASN A 20 5.34 -5.23 -0.89
CA ASN A 20 4.74 -5.90 -2.03
C ASN A 20 5.09 -7.40 -2.05
N ARG A 21 6.34 -7.77 -1.77
CA ARG A 21 6.74 -9.19 -1.69
C ARG A 21 6.05 -9.92 -0.54
N PHE A 22 5.87 -9.29 0.62
CA PHE A 22 5.10 -9.84 1.73
C PHE A 22 3.63 -10.08 1.35
N GLN A 23 3.05 -9.21 0.53
CA GLN A 23 1.66 -9.30 0.09
C GLN A 23 1.47 -10.16 -1.17
N ALA A 24 2.54 -10.52 -1.87
CA ALA A 24 2.49 -11.16 -3.19
C ALA A 24 1.59 -12.42 -3.27
N PRO A 25 1.59 -13.34 -2.28
CA PRO A 25 0.72 -14.52 -2.36
C PRO A 25 -0.77 -14.16 -2.44
N GLU A 26 -1.20 -13.18 -1.66
CA GLU A 26 -2.60 -12.73 -1.63
C GLU A 26 -2.90 -11.72 -2.74
N ALA A 27 -1.92 -10.95 -3.19
CA ALA A 27 -2.09 -10.00 -4.29
C ALA A 27 -2.57 -10.69 -5.57
N GLY A 28 -1.97 -11.83 -5.92
CA GLY A 28 -2.41 -12.65 -7.06
C GLY A 28 -3.87 -13.09 -6.94
N ARG A 29 -4.30 -13.54 -5.75
CA ARG A 29 -5.68 -13.90 -5.47
C ARG A 29 -6.62 -12.69 -5.57
N ILE A 30 -6.25 -11.58 -4.94
CA ILE A 30 -7.04 -10.34 -4.98
C ILE A 30 -7.25 -9.91 -6.44
N ILE A 31 -6.17 -9.84 -7.22
CA ILE A 31 -6.20 -9.42 -8.63
C ILE A 31 -7.07 -10.37 -9.47
N ALA A 32 -6.97 -11.69 -9.26
CA ALA A 32 -7.79 -12.65 -9.96
C ALA A 32 -9.30 -12.47 -9.66
N GLU A 33 -9.66 -12.16 -8.41
CA GLU A 33 -11.04 -11.93 -7.98
C GLU A 33 -11.64 -10.60 -8.49
N LEU A 34 -10.81 -9.67 -9.01
CA LEU A 34 -11.30 -8.42 -9.62
C LEU A 34 -12.02 -8.66 -10.96
N GLY A 35 -11.72 -9.76 -11.65
CA GLY A 35 -12.32 -10.05 -12.95
C GLY A 35 -11.98 -9.03 -14.02
N LEU A 36 -10.74 -8.51 -14.03
CA LEU A 36 -10.28 -7.54 -15.02
C LEU A 36 -10.41 -8.12 -16.44
N PRO A 37 -11.02 -7.37 -17.40
CA PRO A 37 -11.24 -7.91 -18.76
C PRO A 37 -9.93 -8.22 -19.47
N GLN A 38 -9.86 -9.37 -20.14
CA GLN A 38 -8.70 -9.74 -20.97
C GLN A 38 -8.49 -8.73 -22.10
N GLY A 39 -7.24 -8.36 -22.35
CA GLY A 39 -6.89 -7.36 -23.38
C GLY A 39 -7.20 -5.92 -22.99
N SER A 40 -7.69 -5.65 -21.77
CA SER A 40 -8.07 -4.32 -21.31
C SER A 40 -6.89 -3.40 -21.04
N ARG A 41 -7.20 -2.11 -20.96
CA ARG A 41 -6.26 -1.03 -20.61
C ARG A 41 -6.49 -0.58 -19.17
N GLY A 42 -5.44 -0.59 -18.36
CA GLY A 42 -5.50 -0.20 -16.96
C GLY A 42 -4.55 0.92 -16.58
N LEU A 43 -4.85 1.53 -15.45
CA LEU A 43 -4.02 2.52 -14.80
C LEU A 43 -3.72 2.07 -13.36
N ASP A 44 -2.45 2.09 -12.97
CA ASP A 44 -2.00 1.93 -11.59
C ASP A 44 -1.54 3.29 -11.06
N VAL A 45 -2.30 3.86 -10.11
CA VAL A 45 -2.01 5.17 -9.50
C VAL A 45 -1.17 5.01 -8.25
N GLY A 46 -0.02 5.66 -8.24
CA GLY A 46 0.99 5.51 -7.18
C GLY A 46 1.66 4.14 -7.27
N CYS A 47 2.11 3.77 -8.47
CA CYS A 47 2.63 2.43 -8.75
C CYS A 47 3.92 2.07 -7.99
N GLY A 48 4.57 3.04 -7.34
CA GLY A 48 5.78 2.83 -6.56
C GLY A 48 6.87 2.14 -7.36
N VAL A 49 7.30 0.97 -6.90
CA VAL A 49 8.34 0.14 -7.58
C VAL A 49 7.77 -0.76 -8.70
N GLY A 50 6.49 -0.64 -9.05
CA GLY A 50 5.87 -1.25 -10.23
C GLY A 50 5.43 -2.71 -10.10
N LEU A 51 5.58 -3.37 -8.95
CA LEU A 51 5.23 -4.79 -8.81
C LEU A 51 3.72 -5.04 -8.99
N TYR A 52 2.85 -4.18 -8.44
CA TYR A 52 1.40 -4.31 -8.69
C TYR A 52 1.06 -4.05 -10.16
N ALA A 53 1.65 -3.04 -10.80
CA ALA A 53 1.46 -2.78 -12.22
C ALA A 53 1.86 -4.00 -13.09
N LEU A 54 2.95 -4.71 -12.72
CA LEU A 54 3.36 -5.95 -13.39
C LEU A 54 2.29 -7.05 -13.24
N TRP A 55 1.86 -7.36 -12.01
CA TRP A 55 0.86 -8.40 -11.77
C TRP A 55 -0.50 -8.10 -12.43
N LEU A 56 -0.90 -6.83 -12.45
CA LEU A 56 -2.10 -6.37 -13.16
C LEU A 56 -1.96 -6.55 -14.68
N ALA A 57 -0.77 -6.23 -15.24
CA ALA A 57 -0.50 -6.43 -16.67
C ALA A 57 -0.44 -7.91 -17.08
N GLU A 58 0.03 -8.78 -16.18
CA GLU A 58 -0.05 -10.23 -16.37
C GLU A 58 -1.50 -10.72 -16.35
N ALA A 59 -2.31 -10.24 -15.40
CA ALA A 59 -3.71 -10.63 -15.25
C ALA A 59 -4.59 -10.30 -16.45
N VAL A 60 -4.35 -9.16 -17.13
CA VAL A 60 -5.11 -8.77 -18.34
C VAL A 60 -4.61 -9.42 -19.63
N GLY A 61 -3.60 -10.29 -19.55
CA GLY A 61 -3.12 -11.12 -20.67
C GLY A 61 -2.30 -10.35 -21.73
N SER A 62 -1.90 -11.05 -22.78
CA SER A 62 -0.91 -10.57 -23.75
C SER A 62 -1.36 -9.35 -24.58
N ALA A 63 -2.64 -9.16 -24.79
CA ALA A 63 -3.22 -8.02 -25.51
C ALA A 63 -3.49 -6.81 -24.58
N GLY A 64 -3.43 -7.02 -23.26
CA GLY A 64 -3.68 -5.97 -22.27
C GLY A 64 -2.50 -5.01 -22.08
N ARG A 65 -2.80 -3.82 -21.58
CA ARG A 65 -1.81 -2.77 -21.31
C ARG A 65 -2.07 -2.10 -19.99
N VAL A 66 -1.01 -1.79 -19.24
CA VAL A 66 -1.08 -1.05 -17.97
C VAL A 66 -0.12 0.13 -18.01
N VAL A 67 -0.60 1.27 -17.56
CA VAL A 67 0.21 2.45 -17.29
C VAL A 67 0.32 2.58 -15.77
N GLY A 68 1.53 2.65 -15.23
CA GLY A 68 1.80 3.03 -13.86
C GLY A 68 2.14 4.52 -13.79
N ILE A 69 1.53 5.26 -12.89
CA ILE A 69 1.93 6.65 -12.60
C ILE A 69 2.44 6.78 -11.17
N GLU A 70 3.48 7.57 -11.00
CA GLU A 70 4.11 7.84 -9.70
C GLU A 70 4.65 9.28 -9.70
N PRO A 71 4.41 10.09 -8.64
CA PRO A 71 4.88 11.47 -8.60
C PRO A 71 6.41 11.60 -8.50
N GLU A 72 7.08 10.66 -7.86
CA GLU A 72 8.53 10.70 -7.66
C GLU A 72 9.28 10.05 -8.83
N THR A 73 10.07 10.85 -9.56
CA THR A 73 10.85 10.38 -10.73
C THR A 73 11.76 9.20 -10.39
N GLU A 74 12.40 9.23 -9.22
CA GLU A 74 13.29 8.15 -8.76
C GLU A 74 12.55 6.81 -8.63
N ARG A 75 11.30 6.83 -8.19
CA ARG A 75 10.47 5.61 -8.12
C ARG A 75 10.03 5.15 -9.50
N VAL A 76 9.73 6.07 -10.43
CA VAL A 76 9.45 5.72 -11.82
C VAL A 76 10.65 4.99 -12.45
N GLU A 77 11.86 5.48 -12.20
CA GLU A 77 13.09 4.85 -12.68
C GLU A 77 13.32 3.48 -12.01
N ALA A 78 13.08 3.37 -10.70
CA ALA A 78 13.15 2.11 -9.98
C ALA A 78 12.14 1.08 -10.53
N ALA A 79 10.90 1.48 -10.83
CA ALA A 79 9.90 0.62 -11.43
C ALA A 79 10.33 0.13 -12.82
N ARG A 80 10.89 1.02 -13.65
CA ARG A 80 11.43 0.65 -14.96
C ARG A 80 12.58 -0.35 -14.84
N ALA A 81 13.48 -0.15 -13.90
CA ALA A 81 14.61 -1.04 -13.66
C ALA A 81 14.18 -2.41 -13.13
N LEU A 82 13.21 -2.44 -12.20
CA LEU A 82 12.78 -3.67 -11.54
C LEU A 82 11.91 -4.55 -12.43
N VAL A 83 10.95 -3.97 -13.15
CA VAL A 83 9.92 -4.75 -13.86
C VAL A 83 9.75 -4.41 -15.34
N GLY A 84 10.31 -3.31 -15.83
CA GLY A 84 10.07 -2.82 -17.20
C GLY A 84 10.48 -3.81 -18.32
N GLY A 85 11.45 -4.68 -18.07
CA GLY A 85 11.91 -5.70 -18.99
C GLY A 85 11.20 -7.05 -18.87
N GLN A 86 10.29 -7.22 -17.92
CA GLN A 86 9.66 -8.52 -17.66
C GLN A 86 8.48 -8.84 -18.60
N LEU A 87 7.97 -7.86 -19.32
CA LEU A 87 6.90 -8.02 -20.29
C LEU A 87 7.30 -7.53 -21.67
N ALA A 88 6.58 -8.00 -22.68
CA ALA A 88 6.78 -7.53 -24.05
C ALA A 88 6.59 -6.02 -24.14
N SER A 89 7.38 -5.37 -25.01
CA SER A 89 7.36 -3.92 -25.20
C SER A 89 5.95 -3.36 -25.41
N GLY A 90 5.64 -2.27 -24.72
CA GLY A 90 4.36 -1.56 -24.80
C GLY A 90 3.21 -2.16 -24.00
N ARG A 91 3.42 -3.24 -23.23
CA ARG A 91 2.40 -3.79 -22.33
C ARG A 91 2.39 -3.10 -20.97
N LEU A 92 3.52 -2.64 -20.51
CA LEU A 92 3.70 -1.96 -19.24
C LEU A 92 4.52 -0.69 -19.48
N GLU A 93 3.98 0.44 -19.03
CA GLU A 93 4.61 1.75 -19.16
C GLU A 93 4.59 2.46 -17.81
N PHE A 94 5.66 3.14 -17.45
CA PHE A 94 5.74 3.96 -16.25
C PHE A 94 5.96 5.43 -16.61
N ARG A 95 5.15 6.30 -16.01
CA ARG A 95 5.19 7.75 -16.20
C ARG A 95 5.23 8.48 -14.88
N GLN A 96 5.87 9.63 -14.86
CA GLN A 96 5.66 10.57 -13.78
C GLN A 96 4.25 11.14 -13.86
N GLY A 97 3.53 11.18 -12.74
CA GLY A 97 2.17 11.71 -12.68
C GLY A 97 1.62 11.72 -11.26
N ASP A 98 0.70 12.64 -11.02
CA ASP A 98 0.02 12.83 -9.74
C ASP A 98 -1.44 12.34 -9.84
N GLY A 99 -1.92 11.66 -8.81
CA GLY A 99 -3.30 11.16 -8.75
C GLY A 99 -4.36 12.27 -8.73
N THR A 100 -3.99 13.51 -8.41
CA THR A 100 -4.87 14.69 -8.44
C THR A 100 -4.89 15.39 -9.79
N ASN A 101 -3.97 15.03 -10.71
CA ASN A 101 -3.88 15.54 -12.07
C ASN A 101 -3.28 14.46 -12.97
N ILE A 102 -4.08 13.47 -13.32
CA ILE A 102 -3.65 12.30 -14.06
C ILE A 102 -3.33 12.65 -15.52
N PRO A 103 -2.10 12.40 -16.03
CA PRO A 103 -1.68 12.76 -17.38
C PRO A 103 -2.21 11.79 -18.45
N LEU A 104 -3.51 11.50 -18.39
CA LEU A 104 -4.23 10.67 -19.34
C LEU A 104 -5.52 11.35 -19.79
N PRO A 105 -5.98 11.11 -21.04
CA PRO A 105 -7.24 11.62 -21.53
C PRO A 105 -8.45 11.11 -20.74
N ASP A 106 -9.57 11.80 -20.83
CA ASP A 106 -10.85 11.35 -20.30
C ASP A 106 -11.22 9.98 -20.88
N ARG A 107 -11.78 9.11 -20.04
CA ARG A 107 -12.35 7.80 -20.46
C ARG A 107 -11.37 6.93 -21.25
N SER A 108 -10.07 7.02 -20.93
CA SER A 108 -9.00 6.37 -21.70
C SER A 108 -8.60 5.00 -21.16
N VAL A 109 -9.10 4.61 -19.98
CA VAL A 109 -8.81 3.32 -19.37
C VAL A 109 -10.08 2.56 -19.00
N ASP A 110 -9.99 1.22 -19.03
CA ASP A 110 -11.08 0.31 -18.67
C ASP A 110 -11.23 0.18 -17.16
N TRP A 111 -10.12 0.28 -16.45
CA TRP A 111 -10.07 0.18 -15.00
C TRP A 111 -8.89 0.99 -14.42
N LEU A 112 -9.03 1.34 -13.15
CA LEU A 112 -8.01 2.00 -12.35
C LEU A 112 -7.81 1.25 -11.05
N TRP A 113 -6.54 1.00 -10.72
CA TRP A 113 -6.08 0.51 -9.44
C TRP A 113 -5.36 1.61 -8.68
N CYS A 114 -5.61 1.70 -7.36
CA CYS A 114 -4.90 2.58 -6.45
C CYS A 114 -4.65 1.81 -5.15
N GLY A 115 -3.44 1.32 -4.97
CA GLY A 115 -3.10 0.42 -3.86
C GLY A 115 -2.19 1.06 -2.82
N ASP A 116 -2.67 1.23 -1.59
CA ASP A 116 -1.94 1.85 -0.45
C ASP A 116 -1.44 3.28 -0.75
N VAL A 117 -2.21 4.05 -1.51
CA VAL A 117 -1.84 5.40 -1.97
C VAL A 117 -2.86 6.45 -1.57
N LEU A 118 -4.16 6.15 -1.64
CA LEU A 118 -5.20 7.17 -1.47
C LEU A 118 -5.10 7.88 -0.11
N HIS A 119 -4.69 7.18 0.93
CA HIS A 119 -4.51 7.76 2.26
C HIS A 119 -3.34 8.76 2.36
N HIS A 120 -2.42 8.78 1.40
CA HIS A 120 -1.36 9.78 1.29
C HIS A 120 -1.83 11.07 0.58
N ILE A 121 -2.90 11.00 -0.23
CA ILE A 121 -3.37 12.13 -1.03
C ILE A 121 -4.26 13.03 -0.16
N VAL A 122 -3.77 14.23 0.17
CA VAL A 122 -4.50 15.20 1.01
C VAL A 122 -5.80 15.62 0.33
N GLU A 123 -5.75 15.99 -0.94
CA GLU A 123 -6.90 16.35 -1.78
C GLU A 123 -7.64 15.11 -2.31
N THR A 124 -8.00 14.20 -1.40
CA THR A 124 -8.60 12.90 -1.73
C THR A 124 -9.77 13.00 -2.71
N GLN A 125 -10.65 14.01 -2.55
CA GLN A 125 -11.79 14.17 -3.45
C GLN A 125 -11.39 14.63 -4.85
N LEU A 126 -10.32 15.43 -4.98
CA LEU A 126 -9.78 15.81 -6.28
C LEU A 126 -9.25 14.59 -7.01
N ALA A 127 -8.45 13.77 -6.34
CA ALA A 127 -7.95 12.51 -6.89
C ALA A 127 -9.09 11.58 -7.34
N LEU A 128 -10.12 11.39 -6.52
CA LEU A 128 -11.26 10.53 -6.87
C LEU A 128 -12.08 11.07 -8.05
N ARG A 129 -12.16 12.39 -8.25
CA ARG A 129 -12.74 12.99 -9.47
C ARG A 129 -11.90 12.69 -10.69
N GLU A 130 -10.55 12.77 -10.59
CA GLU A 130 -9.64 12.39 -11.66
C GLU A 130 -9.75 10.90 -11.99
N PHE A 131 -9.87 10.02 -10.99
CA PHE A 131 -10.10 8.59 -11.21
C PHE A 131 -11.35 8.34 -12.04
N ARG A 132 -12.46 9.04 -11.70
CA ARG A 132 -13.71 8.98 -12.51
C ARG A 132 -13.54 9.56 -13.91
N ARG A 133 -12.74 10.63 -14.06
CA ARG A 133 -12.51 11.26 -15.36
C ARG A 133 -11.82 10.33 -16.34
N VAL A 134 -10.77 9.64 -15.89
CA VAL A 134 -9.94 8.81 -16.78
C VAL A 134 -10.54 7.44 -17.04
N VAL A 135 -11.36 6.90 -16.14
CA VAL A 135 -12.04 5.61 -16.34
C VAL A 135 -13.26 5.79 -17.22
N ARG A 136 -13.43 4.94 -18.24
CA ARG A 136 -14.59 4.96 -19.13
C ARG A 136 -15.89 4.62 -18.39
N PRO A 137 -17.06 5.04 -18.90
CA PRO A 137 -18.34 4.57 -18.36
C PRO A 137 -18.43 3.04 -18.38
N GLY A 138 -18.87 2.45 -17.28
CA GLY A 138 -18.91 1.00 -17.09
C GLY A 138 -17.54 0.37 -16.79
N GLY A 139 -16.49 1.16 -16.67
CA GLY A 139 -15.18 0.69 -16.20
C GLY A 139 -15.16 0.50 -14.68
N GLN A 140 -14.01 0.12 -14.13
CA GLN A 140 -13.84 -0.24 -12.72
C GLN A 140 -12.86 0.72 -12.02
N ILE A 141 -13.16 1.11 -10.78
CA ILE A 141 -12.25 1.83 -9.90
C ILE A 141 -12.03 0.95 -8.67
N ILE A 142 -10.77 0.61 -8.41
CA ILE A 142 -10.38 -0.30 -7.34
C ILE A 142 -9.41 0.43 -6.41
N ILE A 143 -9.79 0.59 -5.15
CA ILE A 143 -8.93 1.14 -4.09
C ILE A 143 -8.59 0.00 -3.14
N LYS A 144 -7.30 -0.28 -3.00
CA LYS A 144 -6.79 -1.24 -2.02
C LYS A 144 -6.12 -0.48 -0.90
N GLU A 145 -6.54 -0.72 0.34
CA GLU A 145 -5.92 -0.15 1.53
C GLU A 145 -5.54 -1.26 2.51
N SER A 146 -4.27 -1.31 2.84
CA SER A 146 -3.78 -2.16 3.91
C SER A 146 -4.10 -1.53 5.27
N GLN A 147 -4.37 -2.37 6.26
CA GLN A 147 -4.53 -1.95 7.64
C GLN A 147 -5.64 -0.89 7.86
N VAL A 148 -6.76 -0.97 7.15
CA VAL A 148 -8.00 -0.27 7.55
C VAL A 148 -8.42 -0.72 8.95
N LEU A 149 -8.27 -2.00 9.25
CA LEU A 149 -8.18 -2.57 10.58
C LEU A 149 -6.70 -2.71 10.95
N SER A 150 -6.36 -2.51 12.22
CA SER A 150 -4.99 -2.69 12.69
C SER A 150 -4.49 -4.12 12.51
N ALA A 151 -3.23 -4.27 12.10
CA ALA A 151 -2.57 -5.57 12.05
C ALA A 151 -2.23 -6.08 13.46
N LEU A 152 -1.95 -7.36 13.58
CA LEU A 152 -1.37 -8.00 14.77
C LEU A 152 0.04 -8.46 14.43
N PHE A 153 1.05 -7.86 15.05
CA PHE A 153 2.46 -8.24 14.92
C PHE A 153 3.12 -8.67 16.23
N LEU A 154 2.49 -8.34 17.38
CA LEU A 154 3.00 -8.72 18.71
C LEU A 154 2.01 -9.64 19.43
N PRO A 155 1.82 -10.88 18.98
CA PRO A 155 0.92 -11.82 19.65
C PRO A 155 1.34 -12.02 21.10
N GLY A 156 0.36 -11.96 22.03
CA GLY A 156 0.61 -12.02 23.47
C GLY A 156 0.91 -10.65 24.14
N HIS A 157 1.08 -9.57 23.36
CA HIS A 157 1.37 -8.23 23.88
C HIS A 157 0.37 -7.15 23.41
N PRO A 158 -0.95 -7.35 23.53
CA PRO A 158 -1.97 -6.48 22.91
C PRO A 158 -1.93 -5.03 23.42
N GLU A 159 -1.61 -4.82 24.70
CA GLU A 159 -1.51 -3.51 25.29
C GLU A 159 -0.35 -2.68 24.73
N LEU A 160 0.83 -3.30 24.61
CA LEU A 160 2.01 -2.66 24.04
C LEU A 160 1.78 -2.35 22.56
N GLU A 161 1.31 -3.32 21.79
CA GLU A 161 1.06 -3.14 20.36
C GLU A 161 0.07 -2.01 20.09
N ARG A 162 -1.01 -1.92 20.87
CA ARG A 162 -1.98 -0.84 20.75
C ARG A 162 -1.34 0.53 21.01
N ARG A 163 -0.45 0.67 22.02
CA ARG A 163 0.23 1.95 22.29
C ARG A 163 1.21 2.31 21.16
N ILE A 164 1.92 1.35 20.60
CA ILE A 164 2.78 1.57 19.43
C ILE A 164 1.96 2.04 18.22
N GLN A 165 0.84 1.40 17.94
CA GLN A 165 -0.05 1.78 16.84
C GLN A 165 -0.65 3.18 17.03
N LEU A 166 -1.01 3.55 18.25
CA LEU A 166 -1.46 4.92 18.56
C LEU A 166 -0.34 5.95 18.36
N ALA A 167 0.89 5.63 18.72
CA ALA A 167 2.04 6.48 18.45
C ALA A 167 2.28 6.65 16.93
N GLU A 168 2.16 5.58 16.17
CA GLU A 168 2.25 5.62 14.71
C GLU A 168 1.14 6.49 14.08
N ILE A 169 -0.10 6.36 14.54
CA ILE A 169 -1.23 7.20 14.11
C ILE A 169 -0.91 8.69 14.39
N ARG A 170 -0.45 9.02 15.59
CA ARG A 170 -0.09 10.39 15.96
C ARG A 170 1.02 10.96 15.07
N ARG A 171 2.05 10.16 14.78
CA ARG A 171 3.15 10.57 13.91
C ARG A 171 2.68 10.99 12.51
N THR A 172 1.64 10.37 11.99
CA THR A 172 1.16 10.63 10.62
C THR A 172 0.15 11.79 10.51
N LEU A 173 -0.20 12.47 11.60
CA LEU A 173 -1.17 13.59 11.58
C LEU A 173 -0.70 14.75 10.71
N ASP A 174 0.56 15.18 10.87
CA ASP A 174 1.11 16.30 10.12
C ASP A 174 1.27 15.97 8.63
N GLU A 175 1.77 14.79 8.32
CA GLU A 175 1.89 14.30 6.95
C GLU A 175 0.53 14.16 6.26
N GLY A 176 -0.52 13.86 7.03
CA GLY A 176 -1.90 13.71 6.56
C GLY A 176 -2.71 15.03 6.53
N GLY A 177 -2.10 16.21 6.66
CA GLY A 177 -2.82 17.48 6.64
C GLY A 177 -3.86 17.59 7.77
N GLY A 178 -3.48 17.23 8.98
CA GLY A 178 -4.33 17.26 10.18
C GLY A 178 -5.23 16.04 10.37
N ARG A 179 -5.13 15.03 9.48
CA ARG A 179 -5.80 13.73 9.63
C ARG A 179 -4.77 12.62 9.47
N SER A 180 -4.77 11.65 10.38
CA SER A 180 -3.86 10.51 10.29
C SER A 180 -4.13 9.63 9.05
N PHE A 181 -3.13 8.90 8.61
CA PHE A 181 -3.32 7.93 7.52
C PHE A 181 -4.39 6.88 7.89
N GLN A 182 -4.47 6.50 9.16
CA GLN A 182 -5.49 5.56 9.63
C GLN A 182 -6.91 6.12 9.45
N GLU A 183 -7.17 7.38 9.82
CA GLU A 183 -8.48 8.02 9.60
C GLU A 183 -8.83 8.11 8.12
N ARG A 184 -7.85 8.42 7.27
CA ARG A 184 -8.05 8.47 5.82
C ARG A 184 -8.44 7.11 5.25
N ARG A 185 -7.74 6.03 5.64
CA ARG A 185 -8.09 4.66 5.25
C ARG A 185 -9.51 4.28 5.68
N GLN A 186 -9.87 4.58 6.93
CA GLN A 186 -11.20 4.26 7.47
C GLN A 186 -12.33 5.09 6.84
N THR A 187 -12.04 6.24 6.25
CA THR A 187 -13.02 7.08 5.58
C THR A 187 -13.06 6.91 4.05
N THR A 188 -12.32 5.97 3.48
CA THR A 188 -12.28 5.70 2.03
C THR A 188 -13.68 5.50 1.43
N LEU A 189 -14.54 4.70 2.06
CA LEU A 189 -15.91 4.47 1.58
C LEU A 189 -16.74 5.76 1.53
N ALA A 190 -16.63 6.61 2.55
CA ALA A 190 -17.32 7.90 2.59
C ALA A 190 -16.79 8.84 1.50
N SER A 191 -15.48 8.85 1.27
CA SER A 191 -14.82 9.65 0.24
C SER A 191 -15.27 9.24 -1.18
N LEU A 192 -15.39 7.93 -1.45
CA LEU A 192 -15.91 7.39 -2.71
C LEU A 192 -17.37 7.85 -2.94
N ARG A 193 -18.23 7.72 -1.93
CA ARG A 193 -19.63 8.17 -2.02
C ARG A 193 -19.76 9.67 -2.25
N ALA A 194 -18.92 10.47 -1.63
CA ALA A 194 -18.92 11.93 -1.76
C ALA A 194 -18.65 12.42 -3.20
N VAL A 195 -18.00 11.60 -4.04
CA VAL A 195 -17.80 11.89 -5.47
C VAL A 195 -18.78 11.12 -6.37
N GLY A 196 -19.82 10.51 -5.81
CA GLY A 196 -20.88 9.83 -6.56
C GLY A 196 -20.55 8.40 -6.99
N LEU A 197 -19.56 7.77 -6.37
CA LEU A 197 -19.30 6.33 -6.49
C LEU A 197 -20.07 5.62 -5.37
N THR A 198 -21.32 5.24 -5.64
CA THR A 198 -22.26 4.76 -4.62
C THR A 198 -22.39 3.25 -4.55
N ASP A 199 -22.20 2.56 -5.67
CA ASP A 199 -22.20 1.10 -5.74
C ASP A 199 -20.77 0.59 -5.49
N VAL A 200 -20.41 0.45 -4.21
CA VAL A 200 -19.09 0.06 -3.75
C VAL A 200 -19.17 -1.28 -3.03
N ALA A 201 -18.61 -2.32 -3.63
CA ALA A 201 -18.35 -3.58 -2.95
C ALA A 201 -17.09 -3.43 -2.08
N VAL A 202 -17.19 -3.89 -0.83
CA VAL A 202 -16.06 -3.90 0.11
C VAL A 202 -15.71 -5.34 0.44
N ARG A 203 -14.47 -5.73 0.18
CA ARG A 203 -13.94 -7.06 0.49
C ARG A 203 -12.74 -6.95 1.40
N ASN A 204 -12.65 -7.85 2.37
CA ASN A 204 -11.51 -7.90 3.28
C ASN A 204 -10.77 -9.21 3.09
N TYR A 205 -9.45 -9.10 3.09
CA TYR A 205 -8.53 -10.23 3.01
C TYR A 205 -7.65 -10.19 4.24
N LEU A 206 -7.45 -11.33 4.87
CA LEU A 206 -6.60 -11.46 6.04
C LEU A 206 -5.39 -12.31 5.67
N LEU A 207 -4.23 -11.66 5.63
CA LEU A 207 -2.96 -12.34 5.49
C LEU A 207 -2.56 -12.91 6.85
N GLN A 208 -2.21 -14.17 6.89
CA GLN A 208 -1.68 -14.83 8.07
C GLN A 208 -0.28 -15.36 7.76
N ARG A 209 0.67 -15.02 8.62
CA ARG A 209 2.01 -15.61 8.60
C ARG A 209 2.28 -16.24 9.96
N ARG A 210 2.98 -17.36 9.98
CA ARG A 210 3.35 -18.07 11.20
C ARG A 210 4.75 -18.64 11.09
N ALA A 211 5.37 -18.87 12.23
CA ALA A 211 6.68 -19.52 12.29
C ALA A 211 6.63 -20.96 11.70
N PRO A 212 7.70 -21.42 11.02
CA PRO A 212 8.86 -20.61 10.63
C PRO A 212 8.50 -19.64 9.48
N LEU A 213 8.92 -18.38 9.62
CA LEU A 213 8.65 -17.35 8.60
C LEU A 213 9.50 -17.59 7.34
N GLY A 214 8.90 -17.39 6.17
CA GLY A 214 9.64 -17.26 4.91
C GLY A 214 10.54 -16.01 4.91
N ALA A 215 11.56 -16.00 4.06
CA ALA A 215 12.55 -14.90 4.02
C ALA A 215 11.88 -13.54 3.76
N ALA A 216 10.93 -13.46 2.83
CA ALA A 216 10.21 -12.22 2.51
C ALA A 216 9.31 -11.74 3.67
N ASP A 217 8.67 -12.67 4.39
CA ASP A 217 7.82 -12.34 5.54
C ASP A 217 8.67 -11.81 6.69
N HIS A 218 9.77 -12.49 7.00
CA HIS A 218 10.71 -12.07 8.04
C HIS A 218 11.32 -10.70 7.71
N ASP A 219 11.77 -10.50 6.47
CA ASP A 219 12.39 -9.25 6.02
C ASP A 219 11.40 -8.07 6.14
N TYR A 220 10.15 -8.24 5.71
CA TYR A 220 9.14 -7.20 5.85
C TYR A 220 8.84 -6.88 7.31
N ILE A 221 8.57 -7.89 8.14
CA ILE A 221 8.18 -7.68 9.54
C ILE A 221 9.35 -7.07 10.32
N GLN A 222 10.56 -7.63 10.19
CA GLN A 222 11.72 -7.14 10.93
C GLN A 222 12.14 -5.75 10.46
N ASN A 223 12.36 -5.57 9.16
CA ASN A 223 13.02 -4.36 8.66
C ASN A 223 12.05 -3.24 8.35
N THR A 224 10.83 -3.54 7.84
CA THR A 224 9.85 -2.48 7.55
C THR A 224 8.99 -2.17 8.78
N VAL A 225 8.39 -3.18 9.42
CA VAL A 225 7.48 -2.92 10.56
C VAL A 225 8.27 -2.55 11.81
N PHE A 226 9.13 -3.44 12.30
CA PHE A 226 9.78 -3.26 13.59
C PHE A 226 10.89 -2.21 13.57
N THR A 227 11.76 -2.23 12.55
CA THR A 227 12.92 -1.33 12.52
C THR A 227 12.56 0.04 11.97
N ARG A 228 11.85 0.12 10.85
CA ARG A 228 11.55 1.40 10.20
C ARG A 228 10.32 2.08 10.78
N ASN A 229 9.15 1.42 10.78
CA ASN A 229 7.89 2.05 11.17
C ASN A 229 7.80 2.22 12.69
N TRP A 230 8.14 1.20 13.45
CA TRP A 230 8.11 1.18 14.90
C TRP A 230 9.45 1.50 15.57
N GLY A 231 10.47 1.91 14.80
CA GLY A 231 11.81 2.24 15.27
C GLY A 231 11.94 3.64 15.87
N ALA A 232 13.11 4.23 15.72
CA ALA A 232 13.52 5.48 16.37
C ALA A 232 12.52 6.63 16.22
N ARG A 233 11.74 6.65 15.15
CA ARG A 233 10.71 7.66 14.86
C ARG A 233 9.57 7.70 15.90
N LEU A 234 9.34 6.61 16.65
CA LEU A 234 8.30 6.53 17.68
C LEU A 234 8.83 6.73 19.08
N ARG A 235 10.14 6.86 19.27
CA ARG A 235 10.77 6.89 20.58
C ARG A 235 10.21 8.00 21.49
N GLU A 236 10.03 9.19 20.96
CA GLU A 236 9.52 10.34 21.72
C GLU A 236 7.99 10.29 21.96
N LEU A 237 7.29 9.40 21.24
CA LEU A 237 5.83 9.21 21.33
C LEU A 237 5.45 8.06 22.27
N LEU A 238 6.43 7.29 22.76
CA LEU A 238 6.25 6.17 23.68
C LEU A 238 6.84 6.51 25.06
N THR A 239 6.29 5.91 26.11
CA THR A 239 6.92 5.97 27.42
C THR A 239 8.25 5.21 27.42
N PRO A 240 9.21 5.54 28.33
CA PRO A 240 10.44 4.77 28.43
C PRO A 240 10.20 3.26 28.61
N ALA A 241 9.23 2.88 29.46
CA ALA A 241 8.89 1.48 29.69
C ALA A 241 8.35 0.79 28.42
N ASP A 242 7.51 1.47 27.62
CA ASP A 242 6.98 0.94 26.36
C ASP A 242 8.09 0.81 25.31
N TRP A 243 8.99 1.81 25.27
CA TRP A 243 10.15 1.75 24.38
C TRP A 243 11.08 0.59 24.71
N ASP A 244 11.38 0.36 25.99
CA ASP A 244 12.21 -0.76 26.43
C ASP A 244 11.55 -2.11 26.12
N ALA A 245 10.25 -2.24 26.38
CA ALA A 245 9.47 -3.44 26.05
C ALA A 245 9.44 -3.70 24.52
N ARG A 246 9.18 -2.65 23.72
CA ARG A 246 9.23 -2.70 22.26
C ARG A 246 10.63 -3.13 21.78
N SER A 247 11.68 -2.52 22.34
CA SER A 247 13.06 -2.85 21.97
C SER A 247 13.41 -4.29 22.28
N ALA A 248 12.99 -4.80 23.42
CA ALA A 248 13.20 -6.21 23.76
C ALA A 248 12.54 -7.17 22.76
N LEU A 249 11.33 -6.84 22.26
CA LEU A 249 10.57 -7.73 21.37
C LEU A 249 10.88 -7.54 19.88
N CYS A 250 11.32 -6.35 19.47
CA CYS A 250 11.40 -5.98 18.05
C CYS A 250 12.83 -5.78 17.52
N GLU A 251 13.84 -5.52 18.39
CA GLU A 251 15.22 -5.35 17.90
C GLU A 251 15.80 -6.67 17.39
N PRO A 252 16.47 -6.67 16.21
CA PRO A 252 16.94 -7.90 15.56
C PRO A 252 17.95 -8.67 16.40
N ASP A 253 18.79 -7.95 17.17
CA ASP A 253 19.82 -8.56 18.03
C ASP A 253 19.31 -8.95 19.43
N SER A 254 18.05 -8.64 19.75
CA SER A 254 17.46 -9.00 21.04
C SER A 254 17.29 -10.50 21.16
N PRO A 255 17.75 -11.10 22.28
CA PRO A 255 17.48 -12.52 22.56
C PRO A 255 15.98 -12.80 22.78
N LYS A 256 15.19 -11.75 23.06
CA LYS A 256 13.75 -11.81 23.26
C LYS A 256 12.96 -11.40 22.01
N ASN A 257 13.63 -11.23 20.85
CA ASN A 257 12.93 -10.87 19.61
C ASN A 257 11.83 -11.89 19.32
N ILE A 258 10.60 -11.36 19.16
CA ILE A 258 9.39 -12.19 19.07
C ILE A 258 9.39 -13.10 17.82
N LEU A 259 10.10 -12.73 16.74
CA LEU A 259 10.20 -13.53 15.51
C LEU A 259 10.99 -14.82 15.71
N ARG A 260 11.72 -14.97 16.83
CA ARG A 260 12.42 -16.19 17.20
C ARG A 260 11.52 -17.24 17.87
N SER A 261 10.29 -16.84 18.25
CA SER A 261 9.34 -17.76 18.88
C SER A 261 8.84 -18.79 17.86
N PRO A 262 8.82 -20.08 18.19
CA PRO A 262 8.20 -21.11 17.35
C PRO A 262 6.67 -20.93 17.24
N ASP A 263 6.06 -20.20 18.17
CA ASP A 263 4.63 -19.93 18.23
C ASP A 263 4.28 -18.57 17.61
N TYR A 264 5.24 -17.89 16.96
CA TYR A 264 4.97 -16.60 16.35
C TYR A 264 3.96 -16.71 15.23
N PHE A 265 3.00 -15.79 15.24
CA PHE A 265 2.12 -15.54 14.11
C PHE A 265 1.79 -14.04 14.00
N CYS A 266 1.45 -13.59 12.80
CA CYS A 266 0.91 -12.26 12.58
C CYS A 266 -0.32 -12.30 11.68
N LEU A 267 -1.15 -11.27 11.81
CA LEU A 267 -2.34 -11.05 10.99
C LEU A 267 -2.25 -9.67 10.35
N TYR A 268 -2.45 -9.62 9.03
CA TYR A 268 -2.36 -8.37 8.27
C TYR A 268 -3.57 -8.20 7.37
N PRO A 269 -4.48 -7.28 7.70
CA PRO A 269 -5.71 -7.07 6.94
C PRO A 269 -5.48 -6.17 5.72
N ILE A 270 -6.09 -6.54 4.60
CA ILE A 270 -6.22 -5.74 3.38
C ILE A 270 -7.70 -5.53 3.09
N THR A 271 -8.10 -4.30 2.81
CA THR A 271 -9.46 -3.96 2.38
C THR A 271 -9.43 -3.47 0.93
N VAL A 272 -10.30 -4.01 0.10
CA VAL A 272 -10.48 -3.60 -1.29
C VAL A 272 -11.88 -3.02 -1.45
N PHE A 273 -11.92 -1.75 -1.87
CA PHE A 273 -13.12 -1.05 -2.29
C PHE A 273 -13.19 -1.11 -3.81
N HIS A 274 -14.21 -1.74 -4.34
CA HIS A 274 -14.38 -1.96 -5.77
C HIS A 274 -15.69 -1.36 -6.22
N CYS A 275 -15.65 -0.42 -7.14
CA CYS A 275 -16.81 0.25 -7.68
C CYS A 275 -16.78 0.30 -9.20
N GLY A 276 -17.96 0.15 -9.81
CA GLY A 276 -18.15 0.44 -11.23
C GLY A 276 -18.18 1.95 -11.46
N SER A 277 -17.54 2.41 -12.53
CA SER A 277 -17.73 3.77 -13.00
C SER A 277 -19.14 3.89 -13.59
N THR A 278 -20.07 4.44 -12.84
CA THR A 278 -21.42 4.71 -13.36
C THR A 278 -21.34 5.69 -14.54
N ALA A 279 -22.11 5.44 -15.60
CA ALA A 279 -22.35 6.44 -16.62
C ALA A 279 -22.79 7.73 -15.92
N ALA A 280 -22.15 8.88 -16.27
CA ALA A 280 -22.61 10.16 -15.75
C ALA A 280 -24.12 10.25 -15.99
N ALA A 281 -24.87 10.44 -14.92
CA ALA A 281 -26.27 10.81 -15.07
C ALA A 281 -26.31 12.04 -15.98
N ARG A 282 -27.06 11.93 -17.08
CA ARG A 282 -27.28 13.03 -18.05
C ARG A 282 -28.03 14.15 -17.39
#